data_d62fb36f3f2f8661f52915722c6b36d8
#
_entry.id   d62fb36f3f2f8661f52915722c6b36d8
#
_cell.length_a   1.000
_cell.length_b   1.000
_cell.length_c   1.000
_cell.angle_alpha   90.00
_cell.angle_beta   90.00
_cell.angle_gamma   90.00
#
_symmetry.space_group_name_H-M   'P 1'
#
loop_
_entity.id
_entity.type
_entity.pdbx_description
1 polymer ?
#
loop_
_entity_poly.entity_id
_entity_poly.type
_entity_poly.pdbx_seq_one_letter_code
_entity_poly.pdbx_strand_id
1 'polypeptide(L)'
;MENLSSEGRNSKHALETLSKRVDFIAASKAEKFIGKSIIVQARPNSLETIRVGYTASKKVGNAVMRNRAKRRMRAAAAETVAQYGTSSTDYVLIGRAESTCNTKFKDLKFELIHAFKKLRVRQK
;
A
#
# COMPACT_ATOMS: atom_id res chain seq x y z
N MET A 1 -10.43 26.42 -9.40
CA MET A 1 -10.60 25.70 -9.39
C MET A 1 -10.44 25.11 -9.04
N GLU A 2 -10.39 25.07 -9.08
CA GLU A 2 -10.56 24.31 -8.83
C GLU A 2 -10.37 23.57 -8.54
N ASN A 3 -10.22 23.76 -8.61
CA ASN A 3 -10.23 22.83 -8.40
C ASN A 3 -10.07 22.17 -8.33
N LEU A 4 -9.93 22.48 -8.50
CA LEU A 4 -9.91 21.67 -8.52
C LEU A 4 -9.62 20.93 -8.45
N SER A 5 -9.58 21.01 -8.62
CA SER A 5 -9.41 20.10 -8.69
C SER A 5 -8.95 19.61 -8.30
N SER A 6 -8.70 19.62 -8.18
CA SER A 6 -8.31 18.85 -7.87
C SER A 6 -8.20 18.79 -7.00
N GLU A 7 -8.29 19.17 -6.72
CA GLU A 7 -8.40 18.77 -6.05
C GLU A 7 -8.80 18.27 -5.46
N GLY A 8 -8.80 18.74 -5.39
CA GLY A 8 -9.77 18.05 -4.62
C GLY A 8 -9.85 16.68 -4.59
N ARG A 9 -9.87 16.10 -5.50
CA ARG A 9 -10.08 14.75 -5.45
C ARG A 9 -9.15 14.04 -4.56
N ASN A 10 -7.99 14.47 -4.45
CA ASN A 10 -7.06 13.80 -3.59
C ASN A 10 -7.41 13.93 -2.16
N SER A 11 -7.97 15.02 -1.81
CA SER A 11 -8.26 15.24 -0.42
C SER A 11 -9.33 14.32 0.09
N LYS A 12 -10.06 13.68 -0.79
CA LYS A 12 -11.05 12.77 -0.31
C LYS A 12 -10.48 11.61 0.39
N HIS A 13 -9.29 11.21 0.02
CA HIS A 13 -8.67 10.07 0.63
C HIS A 13 -7.39 10.54 1.25
N ALA A 14 -7.52 11.27 2.35
CA ALA A 14 -6.35 11.67 3.07
C ALA A 14 -5.54 10.41 3.32
N LEU A 15 -4.31 10.43 2.91
CA LEU A 15 -3.42 9.29 2.98
C LEU A 15 -2.56 9.45 4.21
N GLU A 16 -2.63 8.49 5.11
CA GLU A 16 -1.84 8.54 6.33
C GLU A 16 -0.91 7.34 6.37
N THR A 17 0.14 7.48 7.16
CA THR A 17 1.10 6.39 7.32
C THR A 17 0.68 5.52 8.51
N LEU A 18 0.66 4.23 8.28
CA LEU A 18 0.40 3.27 9.33
C LEU A 18 1.71 3.00 10.02
N SER A 19 1.77 3.20 11.32
CA SER A 19 3.04 3.06 12.04
C SER A 19 2.98 2.24 13.31
N LYS A 20 1.80 1.99 13.85
CA LYS A 20 1.70 1.29 15.12
C LYS A 20 1.71 -0.21 14.92
N ARG A 21 2.46 -0.89 15.78
CA ARG A 21 2.59 -2.34 15.69
C ARG A 21 1.24 -3.05 15.75
N VAL A 22 0.34 -2.56 16.60
CA VAL A 22 -0.96 -3.22 16.75
C VAL A 22 -1.75 -3.18 15.44
N ASP A 23 -1.59 -2.11 14.67
CA ASP A 23 -2.29 -2.00 13.39
C ASP A 23 -1.71 -2.95 12.35
N PHE A 24 -0.39 -3.13 12.36
CA PHE A 24 0.25 -4.10 11.47
C PHE A 24 -0.19 -5.52 11.80
N ILE A 25 -0.28 -5.83 13.09
CA ILE A 25 -0.72 -7.15 13.50
C ILE A 25 -2.15 -7.40 13.06
N ALA A 26 -3.01 -6.41 13.24
CA ALA A 26 -4.42 -6.56 12.83
C ALA A 26 -4.53 -6.78 11.32
N ALA A 27 -3.74 -6.05 10.54
CA ALA A 27 -3.76 -6.21 9.10
C ALA A 27 -3.25 -7.57 8.67
N SER A 28 -2.32 -8.13 9.43
CA SER A 28 -1.76 -9.44 9.07
C SER A 28 -2.78 -10.56 9.17
N LYS A 29 -3.88 -10.32 9.87
CA LYS A 29 -4.93 -11.31 10.01
C LYS A 29 -6.06 -11.11 9.02
N ALA A 30 -5.96 -10.11 8.19
CA ALA A 30 -7.00 -9.77 7.23
C ALA A 30 -6.66 -10.37 5.86
N GLU A 31 -7.44 -9.98 4.85
CA GLU A 31 -7.21 -10.47 3.51
C GLU A 31 -5.87 -10.00 2.96
N LYS A 32 -5.30 -10.80 2.08
CA LYS A 32 -4.06 -10.40 1.46
C LYS A 32 -4.01 -10.84 0.00
N PHE A 33 -3.24 -10.12 -0.75
CA PHE A 33 -2.92 -10.43 -2.14
C PHE A 33 -1.44 -10.73 -2.20
N ILE A 34 -1.09 -11.90 -2.72
CA ILE A 34 0.31 -12.29 -2.84
C ILE A 34 0.71 -12.16 -4.30
N GLY A 35 1.48 -11.12 -4.60
CA GLY A 35 1.95 -10.89 -5.95
C GLY A 35 3.39 -11.35 -6.11
N LYS A 36 3.92 -11.17 -7.31
CA LYS A 36 5.29 -11.56 -7.59
C LYS A 36 6.29 -10.65 -6.90
N SER A 37 5.99 -9.36 -6.89
CA SER A 37 6.94 -8.37 -6.38
C SER A 37 6.52 -7.75 -5.07
N ILE A 38 5.31 -8.00 -4.62
CA ILE A 38 4.80 -7.33 -3.43
C ILE A 38 3.65 -8.14 -2.85
N ILE A 39 3.50 -8.07 -1.55
CA ILE A 39 2.33 -8.63 -0.88
C ILE A 39 1.56 -7.46 -0.30
N VAL A 40 0.25 -7.46 -0.46
CA VAL A 40 -0.60 -6.39 0.05
C VAL A 40 -1.64 -6.98 0.99
N GLN A 41 -1.73 -6.43 2.20
CA GLN A 41 -2.77 -6.79 3.14
C GLN A 41 -3.75 -5.63 3.21
N ALA A 42 -5.02 -5.94 3.41
CA ALA A 42 -6.05 -4.89 3.46
C ALA A 42 -7.03 -5.21 4.58
N ARG A 43 -7.31 -4.24 5.40
CA ARG A 43 -8.19 -4.38 6.55
C ARG A 43 -9.07 -3.13 6.66
N PRO A 44 -10.38 -3.28 6.80
CA PRO A 44 -11.22 -2.10 6.99
C PRO A 44 -10.86 -1.42 8.31
N ASN A 45 -10.86 -0.10 8.32
CA ASN A 45 -10.69 0.64 9.55
C ASN A 45 -11.94 1.49 9.78
N SER A 46 -12.05 2.10 10.94
CA SER A 46 -13.24 2.90 11.24
C SER A 46 -12.98 4.37 10.99
N LEU A 47 -11.93 4.68 10.26
CA LEU A 47 -11.56 6.05 9.97
C LEU A 47 -12.09 6.43 8.59
N GLU A 48 -11.94 7.69 8.25
CA GLU A 48 -12.32 8.14 6.92
C GLU A 48 -11.12 8.22 5.99
N THR A 49 -9.98 7.77 6.46
CA THR A 49 -8.74 7.89 5.70
C THR A 49 -8.26 6.52 5.27
N ILE A 50 -7.34 6.53 4.31
CA ILE A 50 -6.60 5.35 3.95
C ILE A 50 -5.25 5.44 4.65
N ARG A 51 -4.88 4.39 5.37
CA ARG A 51 -3.57 4.36 6.00
C ARG A 51 -2.74 3.28 5.32
N VAL A 52 -1.48 3.57 5.06
CA VAL A 52 -0.60 2.65 4.36
C VAL A 52 0.66 2.45 5.18
N GLY A 53 0.99 1.20 5.44
CA GLY A 53 2.23 0.86 6.11
C GLY A 53 3.13 0.05 5.19
N TYR A 54 4.42 0.12 5.43
CA TYR A 54 5.41 -0.52 4.58
C TYR A 54 6.34 -1.35 5.42
N THR A 55 6.56 -2.60 5.03
CA THR A 55 7.50 -3.44 5.74
C THR A 55 8.44 -4.13 4.75
N ALA A 56 9.66 -4.36 5.20
CA ALA A 56 10.62 -5.13 4.44
C ALA A 56 11.46 -5.90 5.45
N SER A 57 11.30 -7.21 5.48
CA SER A 57 11.99 -8.05 6.45
C SER A 57 13.44 -8.28 6.03
N LYS A 58 14.16 -8.96 6.89
CA LYS A 58 15.54 -9.32 6.60
C LYS A 58 15.66 -10.19 5.35
N LYS A 59 14.59 -10.86 4.97
CA LYS A 59 14.61 -11.67 3.75
C LYS A 59 14.81 -10.83 2.50
N VAL A 60 14.46 -9.55 2.54
CA VAL A 60 14.65 -8.66 1.40
C VAL A 60 16.14 -8.38 1.21
N GLY A 61 16.90 -8.33 2.30
CA GLY A 61 18.30 -8.06 2.23
C GLY A 61 18.76 -7.22 3.41
N ASN A 62 19.89 -6.57 3.24
CA ASN A 62 20.43 -5.72 4.29
C ASN A 62 19.63 -4.42 4.41
N ALA A 63 20.08 -3.54 5.30
CA ALA A 63 19.32 -2.29 5.56
C ALA A 63 19.17 -1.45 4.31
N VAL A 64 20.21 -1.41 3.48
CA VAL A 64 20.14 -0.62 2.24
C VAL A 64 19.06 -1.15 1.31
N MET A 65 19.03 -2.47 1.15
CA MET A 65 18.04 -3.09 0.29
C MET A 65 16.63 -2.95 0.85
N ARG A 66 16.49 -3.10 2.17
CA ARG A 66 15.18 -2.94 2.78
C ARG A 66 14.66 -1.51 2.63
N ASN A 67 15.54 -0.54 2.79
CA ASN A 67 15.14 0.85 2.62
C ASN A 67 14.77 1.14 1.18
N ARG A 68 15.50 0.55 0.24
CA ARG A 68 15.19 0.70 -1.17
C ARG A 68 13.82 0.13 -1.49
N ALA A 69 13.51 -1.04 -0.95
CA ALA A 69 12.22 -1.67 -1.17
C ALA A 69 11.11 -0.79 -0.64
N LYS A 70 11.29 -0.24 0.57
CA LYS A 70 10.26 0.63 1.15
C LYS A 70 10.07 1.89 0.33
N ARG A 71 11.17 2.50 -0.15
CA ARG A 71 11.05 3.70 -0.98
C ARG A 71 10.28 3.41 -2.25
N ARG A 72 10.57 2.28 -2.89
CA ARG A 72 9.89 1.93 -4.12
C ARG A 72 8.40 1.66 -3.88
N MET A 73 8.08 0.96 -2.80
CA MET A 73 6.68 0.70 -2.46
C MET A 73 5.95 2.00 -2.13
N ARG A 74 6.62 2.90 -1.41
CA ARG A 74 6.01 4.17 -1.06
C ARG A 74 5.75 5.02 -2.29
N ALA A 75 6.70 5.04 -3.22
CA ALA A 75 6.52 5.80 -4.45
C ALA A 75 5.40 5.22 -5.31
N ALA A 76 5.33 3.90 -5.39
CA ALA A 76 4.27 3.26 -6.17
C ALA A 76 2.91 3.51 -5.53
N ALA A 77 2.84 3.45 -4.20
CA ALA A 77 1.58 3.71 -3.50
C ALA A 77 1.13 5.15 -3.71
N ALA A 78 2.05 6.08 -3.71
CA ALA A 78 1.72 7.49 -3.90
C ALA A 78 1.02 7.73 -5.24
N GLU A 79 1.32 6.91 -6.22
CA GLU A 79 0.72 7.07 -7.55
C GLU A 79 -0.53 6.24 -7.77
N THR A 80 -0.87 5.35 -6.85
CA THR A 80 -1.96 4.41 -7.11
C THR A 80 -3.05 4.40 -6.05
N VAL A 81 -2.70 4.62 -4.79
CA VAL A 81 -3.65 4.40 -3.70
C VAL A 81 -4.85 5.34 -3.78
N ALA A 82 -4.62 6.61 -4.09
CA ALA A 82 -5.70 7.58 -4.09
C ALA A 82 -6.77 7.21 -5.11
N GLN A 83 -6.36 6.63 -6.22
CA GLN A 83 -7.29 6.32 -7.29
C GLN A 83 -7.89 4.93 -7.16
N TYR A 84 -7.10 3.96 -6.73
CA TYR A 84 -7.52 2.56 -6.75
C TYR A 84 -7.79 1.97 -5.38
N GLY A 85 -7.34 2.62 -4.32
CA GLY A 85 -7.57 2.13 -2.97
C GLY A 85 -9.01 2.35 -2.53
N THR A 86 -9.41 1.61 -1.52
CA THR A 86 -10.75 1.75 -0.94
C THR A 86 -10.64 2.61 0.31
N SER A 87 -11.51 3.59 0.45
CA SER A 87 -11.47 4.45 1.63
C SER A 87 -11.75 3.63 2.89
N SER A 88 -11.37 4.18 4.02
CA SER A 88 -11.55 3.54 5.32
C SER A 88 -10.87 2.18 5.38
N THR A 89 -9.67 2.11 4.83
CA THR A 89 -8.93 0.85 4.76
C THR A 89 -7.49 1.08 5.17
N ASP A 90 -6.95 0.12 5.92
CA ASP A 90 -5.52 0.06 6.20
C ASP A 90 -4.90 -0.93 5.23
N TYR A 91 -3.87 -0.49 4.53
CA TYR A 91 -3.10 -1.37 3.64
C TYR A 91 -1.70 -1.54 4.20
N VAL A 92 -1.19 -2.75 4.16
CA VAL A 92 0.20 -3.00 4.50
C VAL A 92 0.87 -3.59 3.27
N LEU A 93 1.92 -2.93 2.82
CA LEU A 93 2.68 -3.35 1.65
C LEU A 93 3.95 -4.01 2.14
N ILE A 94 4.14 -5.26 1.73
CA ILE A 94 5.24 -6.08 2.22
C ILE A 94 6.19 -6.36 1.08
N GLY A 95 7.46 -5.99 1.26
CA GLY A 95 8.47 -6.24 0.25
C GLY A 95 8.82 -7.71 0.17
N ARG A 96 9.07 -8.20 -1.04
CA ARG A 96 9.51 -9.56 -1.26
C ARG A 96 10.99 -9.56 -1.60
N ALA A 97 11.64 -10.66 -1.26
CA ALA A 97 13.07 -10.80 -1.50
C ALA A 97 13.39 -10.54 -2.96
N GLU A 98 14.35 -9.68 -3.22
CA GLU A 98 14.82 -9.31 -4.54
C GLU A 98 13.78 -8.67 -5.45
N SER A 99 12.61 -9.27 -5.56
CA SER A 99 11.62 -8.82 -6.55
C SER A 99 11.20 -7.38 -6.37
N THR A 100 10.94 -6.96 -5.14
CA THR A 100 10.49 -5.59 -4.91
C THR A 100 11.54 -4.59 -5.38
N CYS A 101 12.80 -4.89 -5.18
CA CYS A 101 13.88 -3.98 -5.58
C CYS A 101 14.19 -4.03 -7.07
N ASN A 102 13.94 -5.16 -7.71
CA ASN A 102 14.40 -5.39 -9.08
C ASN A 102 13.32 -5.30 -10.15
N THR A 103 12.06 -5.39 -9.78
CA THR A 103 10.98 -5.28 -10.74
C THR A 103 10.91 -3.86 -11.29
N LYS A 104 10.57 -3.72 -12.56
CA LYS A 104 10.40 -2.41 -13.14
C LYS A 104 9.32 -1.67 -12.39
N PHE A 105 9.51 -0.37 -12.22
CA PHE A 105 8.59 0.42 -11.42
C PHE A 105 7.15 0.37 -11.96
N LYS A 106 7.00 0.42 -13.26
CA LYS A 106 5.65 0.36 -13.82
C LYS A 106 4.98 -0.98 -13.54
N ASP A 107 5.76 -2.05 -13.50
CA ASP A 107 5.20 -3.37 -13.20
C ASP A 107 4.80 -3.46 -11.74
N LEU A 108 5.58 -2.84 -10.86
CA LEU A 108 5.24 -2.76 -9.45
C LEU A 108 3.93 -2.02 -9.26
N LYS A 109 3.74 -0.93 -9.98
CA LYS A 109 2.49 -0.18 -9.90
C LYS A 109 1.31 -1.00 -10.41
N PHE A 110 1.49 -1.73 -11.51
CA PHE A 110 0.42 -2.57 -12.03
C PHE A 110 0.03 -3.65 -11.03
N GLU A 111 1.00 -4.23 -10.34
CA GLU A 111 0.69 -5.21 -9.32
C GLU A 111 -0.12 -4.59 -8.19
N LEU A 112 0.25 -3.37 -7.78
CA LEU A 112 -0.50 -2.68 -6.75
C LEU A 112 -1.93 -2.41 -7.18
N ILE A 113 -2.11 -1.92 -8.39
CA ILE A 113 -3.46 -1.65 -8.90
C ILE A 113 -4.28 -2.92 -8.91
N HIS A 114 -3.67 -4.00 -9.38
CA HIS A 114 -4.36 -5.28 -9.41
C HIS A 114 -4.73 -5.75 -8.00
N ALA A 115 -3.80 -5.57 -7.06
CA ALA A 115 -4.05 -5.95 -5.68
C ALA A 115 -5.20 -5.15 -5.10
N PHE A 116 -5.22 -3.84 -5.34
CA PHE A 116 -6.30 -3.01 -4.80
C PHE A 116 -7.65 -3.43 -5.37
N LYS A 117 -7.69 -3.80 -6.63
CA LYS A 117 -8.95 -4.26 -7.22
C LYS A 117 -9.39 -5.60 -6.66
N LYS A 118 -8.45 -6.49 -6.43
CA LYS A 118 -8.76 -7.80 -5.85
C LYS A 118 -9.16 -7.70 -4.40
N LEU A 119 -8.53 -6.80 -3.69
CA LEU A 119 -8.77 -6.65 -2.26
C LEU A 119 -9.80 -5.60 -1.95
N ARG A 120 -10.70 -5.34 -2.88
CA ARG A 120 -11.71 -4.34 -2.63
C ARG A 120 -12.47 -4.69 -1.38
N VAL A 121 -12.24 -3.91 -0.33
CA VAL A 121 -12.81 -4.18 0.97
C VAL A 121 -14.27 -3.79 0.98
N ARG A 122 -15.11 -4.69 1.47
CA ARG A 122 -16.52 -4.40 1.54
C ARG A 122 -16.81 -3.56 2.75
N GLN A 123 -17.47 -2.45 2.50
CA GLN A 123 -17.86 -1.55 3.59
C GLN A 123 -19.28 -1.89 3.95
N LYS A 124 -19.45 -2.48 5.07
CA LYS A 124 -20.78 -2.86 5.51
C LYS A 124 -21.32 -1.93 6.55
#